data_b3d680d70e959442e36ec3dd5cfd6fea
#
_entry.id   b3d680d70e959442e36ec3dd5cfd6fea
#
_cell.length_a   1.000
_cell.length_b   1.000
_cell.length_c   1.000
_cell.angle_alpha   90.00
_cell.angle_beta   90.00
_cell.angle_gamma   90.00
#
_symmetry.space_group_name_H-M   'P 1'
#
loop_
_entity.id
_entity.type
_entity.pdbx_description
1 polymer ?
#
loop_
_entity_poly.entity_id
_entity_poly.type
_entity_poly.pdbx_seq_one_letter_code
_entity_poly.pdbx_strand_id
1 'polypeptide(L)'
;MLYFETSGYGYPKYLCEDILWWFAKSFYPRHKIDITVNHRGMKREGVYGWCDIMEKERKPRTFLIEIQSNLDKRTYAETLVHELIHVGQLIDGDLTLKQGTLCYKGRQVSGDMDAPHEIEAHEGERDHLLKFMCDSGRIWTGL
;
A
#
# COMPACT_ATOMS: atom_id res chain seq x y z
N MET A 1 -15.06 -5.85 4.42
CA MET A 1 -15.64 -4.55 4.03
C MET A 1 -14.56 -3.49 4.08
N LEU A 2 -14.40 -2.76 2.99
CA LEU A 2 -13.40 -1.69 2.89
C LEU A 2 -14.03 -0.33 3.20
N TYR A 3 -13.41 0.40 4.11
CA TYR A 3 -13.63 1.83 4.29
C TYR A 3 -12.36 2.55 3.86
N PHE A 4 -12.50 3.63 3.10
CA PHE A 4 -11.34 4.40 2.71
C PHE A 4 -11.63 5.88 2.62
N GLU A 5 -10.59 6.68 2.79
CA GLU A 5 -10.61 8.12 2.61
C GLU A 5 -9.35 8.52 1.83
N THR A 6 -9.52 9.40 0.85
CA THR A 6 -8.39 9.92 0.08
C THR A 6 -8.35 11.43 0.23
N SER A 7 -7.15 11.98 0.29
CA SER A 7 -6.93 13.41 0.47
C SER A 7 -5.65 13.87 -0.22
N GLY A 8 -5.45 15.19 -0.23
CA GLY A 8 -4.27 15.79 -0.81
C GLY A 8 -4.48 16.25 -2.25
N TYR A 9 -3.38 16.33 -3.01
CA TYR A 9 -3.39 16.92 -4.34
C TYR A 9 -2.48 16.16 -5.30
N GLY A 10 -2.69 16.37 -6.61
CA GLY A 10 -1.80 15.82 -7.64
C GLY A 10 -1.80 14.31 -7.71
N TYR A 11 -2.98 13.69 -7.70
CA TYR A 11 -3.11 12.24 -7.81
C TYR A 11 -4.32 11.84 -8.65
N PRO A 12 -4.29 10.67 -9.30
CA PRO A 12 -5.42 10.18 -10.08
C PRO A 12 -6.46 9.52 -9.17
N LYS A 13 -7.45 10.30 -8.75
CA LYS A 13 -8.42 9.89 -7.73
C LYS A 13 -9.14 8.59 -8.06
N TYR A 14 -9.67 8.47 -9.29
CA TYR A 14 -10.44 7.28 -9.67
C TYR A 14 -9.57 6.03 -9.74
N LEU A 15 -8.34 6.17 -10.23
CA LEU A 15 -7.39 5.07 -10.24
C LEU A 15 -7.04 4.63 -8.82
N CYS A 16 -6.83 5.58 -7.91
CA CYS A 16 -6.58 5.31 -6.50
C CYS A 16 -7.73 4.48 -5.90
N GLU A 17 -8.95 4.95 -6.05
CA GLU A 17 -10.13 4.27 -5.50
C GLU A 17 -10.32 2.88 -6.09
N ASP A 18 -10.15 2.73 -7.40
CA ASP A 18 -10.29 1.43 -8.07
C ASP A 18 -9.25 0.42 -7.59
N ILE A 19 -8.00 0.86 -7.39
CA ILE A 19 -6.95 -0.02 -6.87
C ILE A 19 -7.27 -0.46 -5.44
N LEU A 20 -7.75 0.46 -4.59
CA LEU A 20 -8.12 0.14 -3.21
C LEU A 20 -9.24 -0.92 -3.17
N TRP A 21 -10.31 -0.71 -3.95
CA TRP A 21 -11.42 -1.67 -4.04
C TRP A 21 -10.96 -3.03 -4.56
N TRP A 22 -10.15 -3.02 -5.63
CA TRP A 22 -9.59 -4.25 -6.18
C TRP A 22 -8.78 -5.02 -5.15
N PHE A 23 -7.91 -4.34 -4.42
CA PHE A 23 -7.07 -4.95 -3.40
C PHE A 23 -7.91 -5.63 -2.32
N ALA A 24 -8.86 -4.90 -1.73
CA ALA A 24 -9.69 -5.43 -0.67
C ALA A 24 -10.55 -6.60 -1.14
N LYS A 25 -11.16 -6.47 -2.31
CA LYS A 25 -12.01 -7.52 -2.87
C LYS A 25 -11.23 -8.77 -3.25
N SER A 26 -10.02 -8.59 -3.80
CA SER A 26 -9.21 -9.71 -4.29
C SER A 26 -8.52 -10.49 -3.18
N PHE A 27 -8.05 -9.81 -2.14
CA PHE A 27 -7.21 -10.43 -1.12
C PHE A 27 -7.87 -10.52 0.25
N TYR A 28 -8.76 -9.59 0.59
CA TYR A 28 -9.37 -9.51 1.92
C TYR A 28 -10.88 -9.26 1.86
N PRO A 29 -11.64 -10.09 1.12
CA PRO A 29 -13.06 -9.81 0.89
C PRO A 29 -13.93 -9.88 2.15
N ARG A 30 -13.43 -10.53 3.21
CA ARG A 30 -14.16 -10.72 4.47
C ARG A 30 -13.61 -9.88 5.62
N HIS A 31 -12.51 -9.16 5.39
CA HIS A 31 -11.89 -8.34 6.42
C HIS A 31 -12.52 -6.95 6.44
N LYS A 32 -12.66 -6.40 7.63
CA LYS A 32 -13.01 -4.99 7.81
C LYS A 32 -11.72 -4.19 7.87
N ILE A 33 -11.46 -3.41 6.82
CA ILE A 33 -10.20 -2.66 6.66
C ILE A 33 -10.53 -1.20 6.46
N ASP A 34 -9.79 -0.32 7.11
CA ASP A 34 -9.88 1.12 6.96
C ASP A 34 -8.54 1.66 6.46
N ILE A 35 -8.53 2.30 5.30
CA ILE A 35 -7.32 2.83 4.67
C ILE A 35 -7.50 4.31 4.37
N THR A 36 -6.62 5.13 4.89
CA THR A 36 -6.51 6.55 4.52
C THR A 36 -5.30 6.71 3.60
N VAL A 37 -5.51 7.30 2.43
CA VAL A 37 -4.43 7.60 1.48
C VAL A 37 -4.32 9.11 1.34
N ASN A 38 -3.20 9.66 1.79
CA ASN A 38 -2.90 11.08 1.70
C ASN A 38 -1.78 11.33 0.69
N HIS A 39 -1.94 12.40 -0.11
CA HIS A 39 -1.00 12.75 -1.17
C HIS A 39 -0.39 14.12 -0.87
N ARG A 40 0.92 14.17 -0.79
CA ARG A 40 1.66 15.39 -0.46
C ARG A 40 3.07 15.36 -1.04
N GLY A 41 3.80 16.47 -0.92
CA GLY A 41 5.21 16.49 -1.29
C GLY A 41 6.05 15.68 -0.32
N MET A 42 6.83 14.72 -0.82
CA MET A 42 7.66 13.81 -0.02
C MET A 42 9.12 13.77 -0.49
N LYS A 43 9.54 14.77 -1.26
CA LYS A 43 10.91 14.81 -1.78
C LYS A 43 11.97 14.83 -0.69
N ARG A 44 11.67 15.43 0.45
CA ARG A 44 12.61 15.51 1.58
C ARG A 44 12.81 14.15 2.24
N GLU A 45 11.79 13.30 2.21
CA GLU A 45 11.85 11.95 2.78
C GLU A 45 12.58 10.97 1.87
N GLY A 46 12.78 11.32 0.60
CA GLY A 46 13.51 10.49 -0.36
C GLY A 46 12.79 9.22 -0.79
N VAL A 47 11.47 9.15 -0.59
CA VAL A 47 10.63 8.01 -0.96
C VAL A 47 9.40 8.49 -1.71
N TYR A 48 8.80 7.62 -2.52
CA TYR A 48 7.54 7.93 -3.20
C TYR A 48 6.32 7.65 -2.34
N GLY A 49 6.43 6.81 -1.35
CA GLY A 49 5.33 6.49 -0.46
C GLY A 49 5.78 5.72 0.77
N TRP A 50 4.87 5.64 1.72
CA TRP A 50 5.02 4.77 2.88
C TRP A 50 3.67 4.32 3.41
N CYS A 51 3.68 3.30 4.27
CA CYS A 51 2.51 2.76 4.94
C CYS A 51 2.77 2.70 6.45
N ASP A 52 1.77 3.07 7.23
CA ASP A 52 1.84 3.02 8.69
C ASP A 52 0.52 2.48 9.27
N ILE A 53 0.61 2.02 10.53
CA ILE A 53 -0.55 1.57 11.30
C ILE A 53 -1.06 2.74 12.10
N MET A 54 -2.36 3.05 12.00
CA MET A 54 -2.97 4.18 12.71
C MET A 54 -3.23 3.87 14.19
N GLU A 55 -3.41 2.60 14.53
CA GLU A 55 -3.72 2.17 15.88
C GLU A 55 -2.79 1.03 16.31
N LYS A 56 -2.39 1.03 17.60
CA LYS A 56 -1.58 -0.05 18.18
C LYS A 56 -2.49 -1.24 18.50
N GLU A 57 -2.86 -2.00 17.49
CA GLU A 57 -3.67 -3.19 17.64
C GLU A 57 -2.84 -4.45 17.45
N ARG A 58 -3.22 -5.53 18.14
CA ARG A 58 -2.62 -6.84 17.95
C ARG A 58 -2.82 -7.34 16.51
N LYS A 59 -3.98 -7.02 15.91
CA LYS A 59 -4.32 -7.31 14.51
C LYS A 59 -4.69 -5.99 13.84
N PRO A 60 -3.73 -5.29 13.23
CA PRO A 60 -4.02 -3.99 12.65
C PRO A 60 -5.04 -4.08 11.53
N ARG A 61 -5.96 -3.11 11.51
CA ARG A 61 -7.02 -3.00 10.50
C ARG A 61 -7.19 -1.57 9.98
N THR A 62 -6.46 -0.63 10.57
CA THR A 62 -6.51 0.79 10.19
C THR A 62 -5.12 1.25 9.78
N PHE A 63 -5.01 1.72 8.54
CA PHE A 63 -3.73 2.02 7.90
C PHE A 63 -3.73 3.42 7.32
N LEU A 64 -2.57 4.06 7.36
CA LEU A 64 -2.29 5.30 6.66
C LEU A 64 -1.26 5.02 5.57
N ILE A 65 -1.58 5.42 4.35
CA ILE A 65 -0.65 5.43 3.23
C ILE A 65 -0.43 6.88 2.84
N GLU A 66 0.82 7.28 2.68
CA GLU A 66 1.17 8.58 2.12
C GLU A 66 1.95 8.39 0.83
N ILE A 67 1.59 9.16 -0.21
CA ILE A 67 2.20 9.04 -1.53
C ILE A 67 2.57 10.42 -2.03
N GLN A 68 3.74 10.51 -2.69
CA GLN A 68 4.24 11.71 -3.34
C GLN A 68 3.22 12.22 -4.37
N SER A 69 2.94 13.51 -4.32
CA SER A 69 2.08 14.18 -5.30
C SER A 69 2.78 14.33 -6.65
N ASN A 70 1.98 14.45 -7.72
CA ASN A 70 2.43 14.73 -9.07
C ASN A 70 3.32 13.66 -9.70
N LEU A 71 3.17 12.40 -9.26
CA LEU A 71 3.77 11.26 -9.96
C LEU A 71 3.00 10.98 -11.24
N ASP A 72 3.71 10.42 -12.27
CA ASP A 72 2.99 9.89 -13.41
C ASP A 72 2.12 8.71 -12.99
N LYS A 73 1.12 8.36 -13.80
CA LYS A 73 0.13 7.34 -13.43
C LYS A 73 0.76 5.99 -13.12
N ARG A 74 1.75 5.57 -13.91
CA ARG A 74 2.37 4.27 -13.72
C ARG A 74 3.15 4.23 -12.41
N THR A 75 3.99 5.22 -12.17
CA THR A 75 4.75 5.31 -10.91
C THR A 75 3.80 5.40 -9.71
N TYR A 76 2.72 6.17 -9.85
CA TYR A 76 1.69 6.26 -8.82
C TYR A 76 1.07 4.90 -8.52
N ALA A 77 0.62 4.19 -9.56
CA ALA A 77 -0.02 2.89 -9.39
C ALA A 77 0.94 1.86 -8.78
N GLU A 78 2.18 1.81 -9.24
CA GLU A 78 3.21 0.93 -8.69
C GLU A 78 3.46 1.25 -7.21
N THR A 79 3.54 2.53 -6.85
CA THR A 79 3.76 2.97 -5.47
C THR A 79 2.58 2.58 -4.58
N LEU A 80 1.35 2.84 -5.01
CA LEU A 80 0.17 2.47 -4.23
C LEU A 80 0.08 0.96 -4.02
N VAL A 81 0.31 0.18 -5.06
CA VAL A 81 0.30 -1.29 -4.97
C VAL A 81 1.41 -1.77 -4.04
N HIS A 82 2.60 -1.20 -4.10
CA HIS A 82 3.70 -1.50 -3.18
C HIS A 82 3.27 -1.32 -1.72
N GLU A 83 2.67 -0.18 -1.40
CA GLU A 83 2.21 0.10 -0.04
C GLU A 83 1.05 -0.82 0.38
N LEU A 84 0.17 -1.19 -0.55
CA LEU A 84 -0.89 -2.15 -0.27
C LEU A 84 -0.34 -3.56 0.00
N ILE A 85 0.77 -3.94 -0.60
CA ILE A 85 1.43 -5.20 -0.26
C ILE A 85 1.88 -5.17 1.21
N HIS A 86 2.42 -4.05 1.69
CA HIS A 86 2.75 -3.89 3.10
C HIS A 86 1.51 -3.96 4.00
N VAL A 87 0.39 -3.37 3.58
CA VAL A 87 -0.89 -3.52 4.30
C VAL A 87 -1.23 -5.01 4.43
N GLY A 88 -1.10 -5.77 3.36
CA GLY A 88 -1.33 -7.22 3.38
C GLY A 88 -0.40 -7.95 4.33
N GLN A 89 0.89 -7.63 4.32
CA GLN A 89 1.87 -8.21 5.23
C GLN A 89 1.49 -7.94 6.70
N LEU A 90 1.00 -6.74 6.99
CA LEU A 90 0.55 -6.35 8.32
C LEU A 90 -0.75 -7.07 8.73
N ILE A 91 -1.71 -7.19 7.82
CA ILE A 91 -2.97 -7.91 8.08
C ILE A 91 -2.69 -9.39 8.35
N ASP A 92 -1.83 -10.01 7.53
CA ASP A 92 -1.49 -11.43 7.63
C ASP A 92 -0.63 -11.74 8.86
N GLY A 93 -0.06 -10.72 9.49
CA GLY A 93 0.81 -10.89 10.64
C GLY A 93 2.24 -11.27 10.30
N ASP A 94 2.61 -11.31 9.02
CA ASP A 94 3.98 -11.55 8.58
C ASP A 94 4.89 -10.38 8.95
N LEU A 95 4.38 -9.15 8.80
CA LEU A 95 5.07 -7.93 9.22
C LEU A 95 4.40 -7.42 10.49
N THR A 96 5.20 -7.22 11.54
CA THR A 96 4.73 -6.74 12.83
C THR A 96 5.59 -5.60 13.33
N LEU A 97 4.95 -4.64 13.98
CA LEU A 97 5.63 -3.53 14.66
C LEU A 97 5.22 -3.58 16.13
N LYS A 98 6.13 -4.02 17.00
CA LYS A 98 5.90 -4.12 18.45
C LYS A 98 6.97 -3.34 19.19
N GLN A 99 6.55 -2.37 20.02
CA GLN A 99 7.46 -1.58 20.85
C GLN A 99 8.61 -0.96 20.04
N GLY A 100 8.29 -0.47 18.83
CA GLY A 100 9.28 0.12 17.94
C GLY A 100 10.15 -0.85 17.18
N THR A 101 9.96 -2.17 17.37
CA THR A 101 10.72 -3.21 16.67
C THR A 101 9.93 -3.76 15.50
N LEU A 102 10.51 -3.64 14.31
CA LEU A 102 9.94 -4.18 13.08
C LEU A 102 10.42 -5.61 12.88
N CYS A 103 9.47 -6.55 12.74
CA CYS A 103 9.77 -7.96 12.49
C CYS A 103 9.03 -8.45 11.25
N TYR A 104 9.68 -9.30 10.47
CA TYR A 104 9.10 -9.96 9.32
C TYR A 104 9.27 -11.46 9.45
N LYS A 105 8.14 -12.19 9.47
CA LYS A 105 8.09 -13.65 9.69
C LYS A 105 8.87 -14.08 10.94
N GLY A 106 8.68 -13.31 12.01
CA GLY A 106 9.28 -13.59 13.31
C GLY A 106 10.73 -13.15 13.50
N ARG A 107 11.34 -12.52 12.50
CA ARG A 107 12.74 -12.03 12.56
C ARG A 107 12.79 -10.53 12.51
N GLN A 108 13.61 -9.91 13.34
CA GLN A 108 13.84 -8.47 13.29
C GLN A 108 14.43 -8.07 11.95
N VAL A 109 13.88 -7.01 11.36
CA VAL A 109 14.33 -6.48 10.07
C VAL A 109 14.53 -4.97 10.19
N SER A 110 15.31 -4.42 9.25
CA SER A 110 15.48 -2.97 9.10
C SER A 110 14.39 -2.37 8.23
N GLY A 111 14.33 -1.05 8.14
CA GLY A 111 13.48 -0.36 7.19
C GLY A 111 14.11 -0.16 5.82
N ASP A 112 15.26 -0.81 5.55
CA ASP A 112 16.00 -0.62 4.31
C ASP A 112 15.34 -1.32 3.12
N MET A 113 15.64 -0.84 1.90
CA MET A 113 15.06 -1.35 0.65
C MET A 113 15.39 -2.82 0.36
N ASP A 114 16.47 -3.34 0.95
CA ASP A 114 16.90 -4.72 0.80
C ASP A 114 16.43 -5.64 1.92
N ALA A 115 15.60 -5.14 2.83
CA ALA A 115 14.97 -5.97 3.84
C ALA A 115 13.97 -6.95 3.19
N PRO A 116 13.77 -8.16 3.76
CA PRO A 116 12.92 -9.18 3.12
C PRO A 116 11.50 -8.75 2.79
N HIS A 117 10.85 -7.96 3.65
CA HIS A 117 9.51 -7.47 3.40
C HIS A 117 9.45 -6.43 2.27
N GLU A 118 10.52 -5.64 2.10
CA GLU A 118 10.64 -4.69 1.02
C GLU A 118 10.91 -5.38 -0.31
N ILE A 119 11.75 -6.42 -0.32
CA ILE A 119 12.00 -7.23 -1.52
C ILE A 119 10.70 -7.88 -1.99
N GLU A 120 9.92 -8.48 -1.07
CA GLU A 120 8.63 -9.07 -1.41
C GLU A 120 7.68 -8.04 -2.02
N ALA A 121 7.58 -6.87 -1.41
CA ALA A 121 6.71 -5.80 -1.91
C ALA A 121 7.17 -5.33 -3.29
N HIS A 122 8.47 -5.13 -3.48
CA HIS A 122 9.01 -4.65 -4.75
C HIS A 122 8.84 -5.68 -5.87
N GLU A 123 9.10 -6.95 -5.60
CA GLU A 123 8.90 -8.03 -6.57
C GLU A 123 7.42 -8.23 -6.91
N GLY A 124 6.53 -8.07 -5.92
CA GLY A 124 5.09 -8.26 -6.10
C GLY A 124 4.36 -7.11 -6.78
N GLU A 125 4.91 -5.89 -6.76
CA GLU A 125 4.18 -4.71 -7.24
C GLU A 125 3.79 -4.80 -8.72
N ARG A 126 4.68 -5.31 -9.56
CA ARG A 126 4.41 -5.46 -10.98
C ARG A 126 3.33 -6.50 -11.25
N ASP A 127 3.43 -7.67 -10.63
CA ASP A 127 2.46 -8.74 -10.82
C ASP A 127 1.08 -8.34 -10.31
N HIS A 128 1.02 -7.65 -9.18
CA HIS A 128 -0.22 -7.13 -8.63
C HIS A 128 -0.84 -6.06 -9.54
N LEU A 129 -0.03 -5.17 -10.07
CA LEU A 129 -0.52 -4.13 -10.98
C LEU A 129 -1.07 -4.75 -12.27
N LEU A 130 -0.38 -5.75 -12.84
CA LEU A 130 -0.86 -6.47 -14.01
C LEU A 130 -2.20 -7.18 -13.72
N LYS A 131 -2.31 -7.81 -12.57
CA LYS A 131 -3.56 -8.45 -12.14
C LYS A 131 -4.70 -7.43 -12.01
N PHE A 132 -4.43 -6.28 -11.40
CA PHE A 132 -5.41 -5.19 -11.33
C PHE A 132 -5.88 -4.78 -12.72
N MET A 133 -4.97 -4.57 -13.64
CA MET A 133 -5.30 -4.16 -15.01
C MET A 133 -6.17 -5.21 -15.71
N CYS A 134 -5.87 -6.49 -15.53
CA CYS A 134 -6.68 -7.57 -16.10
C CYS A 134 -8.06 -7.65 -15.46
N ASP A 135 -8.12 -7.55 -14.14
CA ASP A 135 -9.38 -7.70 -13.37
C ASP A 135 -10.30 -6.48 -13.54
N SER A 136 -9.76 -5.29 -13.75
CA SER A 136 -10.55 -4.06 -13.84
C SER A 136 -11.42 -4.00 -15.09
N GLY A 137 -11.06 -4.73 -16.16
CA GLY A 137 -11.78 -4.70 -17.43
C GLY A 137 -11.72 -3.35 -18.14
N ARG A 138 -10.86 -2.44 -17.70
CA ARG A 138 -10.70 -1.10 -18.26
C ARG A 138 -9.30 -0.93 -18.82
N ILE A 139 -9.21 -0.08 -19.87
CA ILE A 139 -7.91 0.37 -20.37
C ILE A 139 -7.52 1.62 -19.60
N TRP A 140 -6.45 1.52 -18.81
CA TRP A 140 -5.92 2.65 -18.08
C TRP A 140 -4.81 3.32 -18.90
N THR A 141 -5.10 4.51 -19.43
CA THR A 141 -4.11 5.28 -20.18
C THR A 141 -2.95 5.67 -19.26
N GLY A 142 -1.72 5.38 -19.69
CA GLY A 142 -0.52 5.71 -18.93
C GLY A 142 -0.03 4.59 -18.00
N LEU A 143 -0.69 3.45 -18.02
CA LEU A 143 -0.23 2.23 -17.33
C LEU A 143 0.30 1.17 -18.37
#